data_ae38ab09d6b87e47143595fd18fd6df5
#
_entry.id   ae38ab09d6b87e47143595fd18fd6df5
#
_cell.length_a   1.000
_cell.length_b   1.000
_cell.length_c   1.000
_cell.angle_alpha   90.00
_cell.angle_beta   90.00
_cell.angle_gamma   90.00
#
_symmetry.space_group_name_H-M   'P 1'
#
loop_
_entity.id
_entity.type
_entity.pdbx_description
1 polymer ?
#
loop_
_entity_poly.entity_id
_entity_poly.type
_entity_poly.pdbx_seq_one_letter_code
_entity_poly.pdbx_strand_id
1 'polypeptide(L)' 'MIVRHFLDWIRSAPAGKRAEATGALARAYLYSDLSVDDAAAAEGAMLMLLDDPSPLVRRALADAVAASPPED' A
#
# COMPACT_ATOMS: atom_id res chain seq x y z
N MET A 1 1.64 -11.03 -12.31
CA MET A 1 2.18 -10.72 -11.04
C MET A 1 1.18 -10.02 -10.13
N ILE A 2 1.17 -10.36 -8.87
CA ILE A 2 0.13 -9.92 -7.92
C ILE A 2 0.08 -8.41 -7.76
N VAL A 3 1.23 -7.75 -7.63
CA VAL A 3 1.26 -6.30 -7.39
C VAL A 3 0.67 -5.54 -8.57
N ARG A 4 0.93 -5.99 -9.79
CA ARG A 4 0.40 -5.32 -10.97
C ARG A 4 -1.12 -5.43 -11.04
N HIS A 5 -1.67 -6.62 -10.73
CA HIS A 5 -3.12 -6.80 -10.68
C HIS A 5 -3.74 -5.94 -9.58
N PHE A 6 -3.06 -5.85 -8.45
CA PHE A 6 -3.48 -4.99 -7.35
C PHE A 6 -3.57 -3.53 -7.80
N LEU A 7 -2.57 -3.05 -8.54
CA LEU A 7 -2.58 -1.66 -9.00
C LEU A 7 -3.73 -1.37 -9.97
N ASP A 8 -4.03 -2.33 -10.85
CA ASP A 8 -5.15 -2.17 -11.76
C ASP A 8 -6.47 -2.10 -11.01
N TRP A 9 -6.64 -2.96 -10.00
CA TRP A 9 -7.85 -2.99 -9.19
C TRP A 9 -8.01 -1.73 -8.35
N ILE A 10 -6.92 -1.26 -7.74
CA ILE A 10 -7.01 -0.16 -6.76
C ILE A 10 -7.47 1.15 -7.42
N ARG A 11 -7.21 1.32 -8.70
CA ARG A 11 -7.60 2.53 -9.41
C ARG A 11 -9.10 2.74 -9.42
N SER A 12 -9.88 1.67 -9.45
CA SER A 12 -11.33 1.73 -9.53
C SER A 12 -12.02 1.33 -8.25
N ALA A 13 -11.28 0.94 -7.24
CA ALA A 13 -11.88 0.49 -5.98
C ALA A 13 -12.47 1.68 -5.19
N PRO A 14 -13.56 1.46 -4.44
CA PRO A 14 -14.07 2.49 -3.54
C PRO A 14 -13.05 2.87 -2.49
N ALA A 15 -13.16 4.09 -1.95
CA ALA A 15 -12.18 4.62 -1.01
C ALA A 15 -11.94 3.72 0.20
N GLY A 16 -13.00 3.13 0.77
CA GLY A 16 -12.85 2.23 1.90
C GLY A 16 -12.03 1.00 1.56
N LYS A 17 -12.27 0.41 0.38
CA LYS A 17 -11.50 -0.74 -0.07
C LYS A 17 -10.07 -0.36 -0.42
N ARG A 18 -9.88 0.82 -1.01
CA ARG A 18 -8.53 1.32 -1.29
C ARG A 18 -7.75 1.50 0.00
N ALA A 19 -8.40 2.01 1.05
CA ALA A 19 -7.74 2.21 2.34
C ALA A 19 -7.27 0.89 2.94
N GLU A 20 -8.14 -0.13 2.93
CA GLU A 20 -7.77 -1.46 3.43
C GLU A 20 -6.60 -2.03 2.64
N ALA A 21 -6.69 -1.94 1.31
CA ALA A 21 -5.65 -2.48 0.45
C ALA A 21 -4.34 -1.72 0.58
N THR A 22 -4.41 -0.41 0.80
CA THR A 22 -3.23 0.42 1.01
C THR A 22 -2.49 0.00 2.27
N GLY A 23 -3.22 -0.24 3.35
CA GLY A 23 -2.62 -0.72 4.58
C GLY A 23 -1.96 -2.08 4.39
N ALA A 24 -2.63 -2.99 3.67
CA ALA A 24 -2.07 -4.31 3.40
C ALA A 24 -0.82 -4.23 2.54
N LEU A 25 -0.82 -3.36 1.53
CA LEU A 25 0.33 -3.17 0.66
C LEU A 25 1.54 -2.63 1.45
N ALA A 26 1.30 -1.63 2.27
CA ALA A 26 2.37 -1.05 3.08
C ALA A 26 2.98 -2.07 4.03
N ARG A 27 2.12 -2.88 4.67
CA ARG A 27 2.61 -3.92 5.58
C ARG A 27 3.40 -4.98 4.81
N ALA A 28 2.93 -5.36 3.63
CA ALA A 28 3.66 -6.32 2.80
C ALA A 28 5.04 -5.78 2.41
N TYR A 29 5.09 -4.51 2.04
CA TYR A 29 6.35 -3.86 1.67
C TYR A 29 7.34 -3.83 2.85
N LEU A 30 6.83 -3.50 4.03
CA LEU A 30 7.70 -3.32 5.21
C LEU A 30 8.13 -4.65 5.83
N TYR A 31 7.28 -5.67 5.79
CA TYR A 31 7.51 -6.87 6.59
C TYR A 31 7.59 -8.16 5.79
N SER A 32 7.34 -8.12 4.50
CA SER A 32 7.43 -9.30 3.66
C SER A 32 8.68 -9.24 2.78
N ASP A 33 9.12 -10.40 2.34
CA ASP A 33 10.32 -10.51 1.51
C ASP A 33 9.91 -10.44 0.04
N LEU A 34 9.79 -9.23 -0.47
CA LEU A 34 9.38 -9.03 -1.86
C LEU A 34 10.58 -9.08 -2.80
N SER A 35 10.35 -9.53 -4.03
CA SER A 35 11.36 -9.44 -5.07
C SER A 35 11.67 -7.97 -5.36
N VAL A 36 12.79 -7.72 -6.01
CA VAL A 36 13.19 -6.36 -6.38
C VAL A 36 12.11 -5.68 -7.22
N ASP A 37 11.56 -6.41 -8.18
CA ASP A 37 10.52 -5.86 -9.07
C ASP A 37 9.24 -5.57 -8.31
N ASP A 38 8.84 -6.47 -7.42
CA ASP A 38 7.63 -6.27 -6.62
C ASP A 38 7.81 -5.12 -5.63
N ALA A 39 8.99 -5.02 -5.02
CA ALA A 39 9.27 -3.93 -4.10
C ALA A 39 9.22 -2.58 -4.82
N ALA A 40 9.79 -2.50 -6.01
CA ALA A 40 9.76 -1.26 -6.79
C ALA A 40 8.34 -0.88 -7.18
N ALA A 41 7.54 -1.87 -7.58
CA ALA A 41 6.14 -1.62 -7.92
C ALA A 41 5.34 -1.15 -6.69
N ALA A 42 5.59 -1.75 -5.55
CA ALA A 42 4.93 -1.37 -4.30
C ALA A 42 5.31 0.05 -3.89
N GLU A 43 6.58 0.42 -4.04
CA GLU A 43 7.03 1.79 -3.74
C GLU A 43 6.32 2.80 -4.63
N GLY A 44 6.24 2.51 -5.94
CA GLY A 44 5.54 3.39 -6.87
C GLY A 44 4.07 3.54 -6.51
N ALA A 45 3.43 2.43 -6.14
CA ALA A 45 2.03 2.47 -5.72
C ALA A 45 1.84 3.32 -4.46
N MET A 46 2.72 3.16 -3.47
CA MET A 46 2.62 3.93 -2.24
C MET A 46 2.81 5.42 -2.48
N LEU A 47 3.73 5.78 -3.38
CA LEU A 47 3.92 7.18 -3.74
C LEU A 47 2.67 7.77 -4.38
N MET A 48 2.00 7.02 -5.24
CA MET A 48 0.73 7.45 -5.82
C MET A 48 -0.35 7.61 -4.76
N LEU A 49 -0.39 6.69 -3.81
CA LEU A 49 -1.42 6.70 -2.77
C LEU A 49 -1.24 7.82 -1.75
N LEU A 50 -0.05 8.37 -1.64
CA LEU A 50 0.18 9.55 -0.80
C LEU A 50 -0.65 10.75 -1.28
N ASP A 51 -0.95 10.80 -2.57
CA ASP A 51 -1.73 11.87 -3.17
C ASP A 51 -3.16 11.45 -3.49
N ASP A 52 -3.61 10.34 -2.95
CA ASP A 52 -4.98 9.87 -3.19
C ASP A 52 -5.96 10.95 -2.71
N PRO A 53 -7.01 11.23 -3.49
CA PRO A 53 -7.99 12.25 -3.08
C PRO A 53 -8.74 11.91 -1.80
N SER A 54 -8.79 10.64 -1.41
CA SER A 54 -9.49 10.24 -0.21
C SER A 54 -8.60 10.35 1.03
N PRO A 55 -9.01 11.08 2.07
CA PRO A 55 -8.25 11.13 3.31
C PRO A 55 -8.17 9.77 4.01
N LEU A 56 -9.15 8.88 3.76
CA LEU A 56 -9.11 7.52 4.32
C LEU A 56 -7.89 6.76 3.81
N VAL A 57 -7.61 6.87 2.53
CA VAL A 57 -6.48 6.18 1.91
C VAL A 57 -5.16 6.75 2.42
N ARG A 58 -5.05 8.08 2.41
CA ARG A 58 -3.82 8.75 2.89
C ARG A 58 -3.55 8.40 4.35
N ARG A 59 -4.59 8.36 5.17
CA ARG A 59 -4.46 8.03 6.58
C ARG A 59 -4.06 6.58 6.78
N ALA A 60 -4.67 5.66 6.02
CA ALA A 60 -4.32 4.24 6.11
C ALA A 60 -2.84 4.01 5.80
N LEU A 61 -2.33 4.71 4.78
CA LEU A 61 -0.92 4.60 4.42
C LEU A 61 -0.04 5.15 5.53
N ALA A 62 -0.36 6.32 6.05
CA ALA A 62 0.41 6.95 7.12
C ALA A 62 0.41 6.09 8.37
N ASP A 63 -0.74 5.54 8.75
CA ASP A 63 -0.85 4.69 9.92
C ASP A 63 -0.01 3.42 9.78
N ALA A 64 -0.04 2.80 8.60
CA ALA A 64 0.71 1.58 8.37
C ALA A 64 2.23 1.83 8.41
N VAL A 65 2.67 2.96 7.85
CA VAL A 65 4.10 3.30 7.83
C VAL A 65 4.57 3.74 9.22
N ALA A 66 3.71 4.42 9.97
CA ALA A 66 4.05 4.90 11.30
C ALA A 66 3.99 3.81 12.37
N ALA A 67 3.32 2.69 12.09
CA ALA A 67 3.21 1.61 13.04
C ALA A 67 4.60 1.06 13.37
N SER A 68 4.86 0.83 14.64
CA SER A 68 6.14 0.26 15.05
C SER A 68 6.24 -1.19 14.57
N PRO A 69 7.40 -1.60 14.06
CA PRO A 69 7.57 -3.00 13.71
C PRO A 69 7.51 -3.87 14.96
N PRO A 70 7.17 -5.16 14.79
CA PRO A 70 7.16 -6.07 15.93
C PRO A 70 8.53 -6.10 16.61
N GLU A 71 8.51 -6.19 17.92
CA GLU A 71 9.76 -6.31 18.66
C GLU A 71 10.39 -7.66 18.38
N ASP A 72 11.67 -7.64 18.22
CA ASP A 72 12.44 -8.86 18.02
C ASP A 72 12.84 -9.48 19.33
#